data_b2bcf1aef9a5ab839a182c88d43f21c7
#
_entry.id   b2bcf1aef9a5ab839a182c88d43f21c7
#
_cell.length_a   1.000
_cell.length_b   1.000
_cell.length_c   1.000
_cell.angle_alpha   90.00
_cell.angle_beta   90.00
_cell.angle_gamma   90.00
#
_symmetry.space_group_name_H-M   'P 1'
#
loop_
_entity.id
_entity.type
_entity.pdbx_description
1 polymer ?
#
loop_
_entity_poly.entity_id
_entity_poly.type
_entity_poly.pdbx_seq_one_letter_code
_entity_poly.pdbx_strand_id
1 'polypeptide(L)'
;DNKEEEFKGGFGRQVLGETWISHYGNHQVESTRGLIAKGMEGNPIVNGCKDIWGPSDVYGITTLHGDCTPVIMGQVLLGMNPTDKPNPDKEPVPVAWTKTFIGDRGKPARVFATTMGHSGDLLSEGFRRLLFNSCLWCLGMEDRIPERANVDIVGEYDPSAIGFDKAKKGVR
;
A
#
# COMPACT_ATOMS: atom_id res chain seq x y z
N ASP A 1 12.59 -16.97 2.56
CA ASP A 1 11.76 -17.82 1.68
C ASP A 1 11.71 -19.24 2.22
N ASN A 2 10.52 -19.79 2.44
CA ASN A 2 10.38 -21.20 2.74
C ASN A 2 10.67 -22.01 1.47
N LYS A 3 11.54 -23.03 1.58
CA LYS A 3 12.00 -23.86 0.46
C LYS A 3 11.17 -25.14 0.29
N GLU A 4 10.33 -25.49 1.27
CA GLU A 4 9.41 -26.60 1.14
C GLU A 4 8.33 -26.28 0.09
N GLU A 5 8.01 -27.21 -0.79
CA GLU A 5 7.06 -26.95 -1.91
C GLU A 5 5.70 -26.43 -1.42
N GLU A 6 5.18 -26.98 -0.30
CA GLU A 6 3.91 -26.58 0.29
C GLU A 6 3.91 -25.09 0.74
N PHE A 7 5.05 -24.59 1.22
CA PHE A 7 5.19 -23.24 1.76
C PHE A 7 6.09 -22.34 0.92
N LYS A 8 6.35 -22.75 -0.32
CA LYS A 8 7.24 -22.04 -1.24
C LYS A 8 6.84 -20.57 -1.41
N GLY A 9 7.78 -19.67 -1.17
CA GLY A 9 7.54 -18.23 -1.18
C GLY A 9 6.98 -17.68 0.14
N GLY A 10 6.63 -18.54 1.10
CA GLY A 10 6.16 -18.16 2.43
C GLY A 10 4.87 -17.34 2.41
N PHE A 11 4.51 -16.80 3.57
CA PHE A 11 3.30 -15.99 3.76
C PHE A 11 3.19 -14.82 2.77
N GLY A 12 4.30 -14.12 2.50
CA GLY A 12 4.31 -12.99 1.59
C GLY A 12 3.74 -13.34 0.22
N ARG A 13 4.33 -14.34 -0.46
CA ARG A 13 3.89 -14.70 -1.81
C ARG A 13 2.59 -15.47 -1.84
N GLN A 14 2.40 -16.40 -0.91
CA GLN A 14 1.19 -17.23 -0.89
C GLN A 14 -0.06 -16.45 -0.51
N VAL A 15 0.01 -15.66 0.55
CA VAL A 15 -1.15 -14.93 1.10
C VAL A 15 -1.22 -13.51 0.57
N LEU A 16 -0.12 -12.74 0.66
CA LEU A 16 -0.14 -11.33 0.30
C LEU A 16 0.11 -11.07 -1.18
N GLY A 17 0.76 -11.98 -1.91
CA GLY A 17 1.05 -11.85 -3.34
C GLY A 17 2.50 -11.50 -3.66
N GLU A 18 3.26 -10.97 -2.73
CA GLU A 18 4.71 -10.79 -2.80
C GLU A 18 5.30 -10.54 -1.42
N THR A 19 6.61 -10.73 -1.32
CA THR A 19 7.42 -10.39 -0.15
C THR A 19 8.33 -9.21 -0.46
N TRP A 20 8.92 -8.61 0.56
CA TRP A 20 9.96 -7.60 0.34
C TRP A 20 11.18 -8.21 -0.37
N ILE A 21 11.66 -7.56 -1.42
CA ILE A 21 12.81 -7.97 -2.21
C ILE A 21 13.91 -6.93 -2.12
N SER A 22 13.59 -5.68 -2.47
CA SER A 22 14.54 -4.57 -2.50
C SER A 22 13.84 -3.23 -2.45
N HIS A 23 14.57 -2.18 -2.15
CA HIS A 23 14.15 -0.82 -2.43
C HIS A 23 14.21 -0.56 -3.95
N TYR A 24 13.22 0.13 -4.48
CA TYR A 24 13.20 0.65 -5.84
C TYR A 24 13.39 2.16 -5.85
N GLY A 25 12.75 2.86 -4.92
CA GLY A 25 13.09 4.24 -4.56
C GLY A 25 14.35 4.29 -3.68
N ASN A 26 15.01 5.44 -3.65
CA ASN A 26 16.13 5.68 -2.74
C ASN A 26 15.58 6.02 -1.36
N HIS A 27 15.81 5.13 -0.39
CA HIS A 27 15.29 5.25 0.96
C HIS A 27 15.66 6.59 1.62
N GLN A 28 14.68 7.30 2.18
CA GLN A 28 14.80 8.63 2.79
C GLN A 28 15.24 9.77 1.83
N VAL A 29 15.24 9.53 0.53
CA VAL A 29 15.59 10.53 -0.49
C VAL A 29 14.45 10.71 -1.49
N GLU A 30 13.81 9.62 -1.85
CA GLU A 30 12.71 9.57 -2.81
C GLU A 30 11.43 9.10 -2.12
N SER A 31 10.36 9.83 -2.33
CA SER A 31 9.03 9.50 -1.80
C SER A 31 8.15 8.82 -2.84
N THR A 32 6.98 8.38 -2.42
CA THR A 32 6.00 7.66 -3.25
C THR A 32 4.78 8.52 -3.54
N ARG A 33 4.41 8.64 -4.81
CA ARG A 33 3.07 9.09 -5.26
C ARG A 33 2.27 7.88 -5.71
N GLY A 34 1.07 7.69 -5.14
CA GLY A 34 0.15 6.65 -5.56
C GLY A 34 -0.71 7.10 -6.74
N LEU A 35 -0.67 6.34 -7.83
CA LEU A 35 -1.52 6.51 -9.02
C LEU A 35 -2.55 5.37 -9.03
N ILE A 36 -3.81 5.68 -9.27
CA ILE A 36 -4.83 4.64 -9.45
C ILE A 36 -4.42 3.79 -10.66
N ALA A 37 -4.37 2.47 -10.49
CA ALA A 37 -4.02 1.56 -11.55
C ALA A 37 -5.08 1.60 -12.67
N LYS A 38 -4.63 1.49 -13.92
CA LYS A 38 -5.51 1.52 -15.10
C LYS A 38 -6.61 0.45 -14.98
N GLY A 39 -7.86 0.88 -15.14
CA GLY A 39 -9.03 0.03 -15.03
C GLY A 39 -9.59 -0.12 -13.61
N MET A 40 -8.97 0.53 -12.62
CA MET A 40 -9.45 0.53 -11.24
C MET A 40 -10.25 1.79 -10.86
N GLU A 41 -10.43 2.74 -11.78
CA GLU A 41 -11.04 4.04 -11.53
C GLU A 41 -12.49 3.95 -10.99
N GLY A 42 -13.21 2.88 -11.34
CA GLY A 42 -14.57 2.60 -10.87
C GLY A 42 -14.65 1.61 -9.70
N ASN A 43 -13.51 1.16 -9.17
CA ASN A 43 -13.52 0.21 -8.06
C ASN A 43 -13.80 0.93 -6.72
N PRO A 44 -14.72 0.44 -5.86
CA PRO A 44 -15.04 1.07 -4.59
C PRO A 44 -13.83 1.32 -3.67
N ILE A 45 -12.79 0.52 -3.75
CA ILE A 45 -11.56 0.70 -2.95
C ILE A 45 -10.93 2.07 -3.19
N VAL A 46 -11.02 2.61 -4.40
CA VAL A 46 -10.43 3.91 -4.75
C VAL A 46 -11.41 5.08 -4.67
N ASN A 47 -12.64 4.87 -4.17
CA ASN A 47 -13.62 5.93 -4.00
C ASN A 47 -13.07 7.10 -3.19
N GLY A 48 -13.09 8.31 -3.77
CA GLY A 48 -12.60 9.53 -3.13
C GLY A 48 -11.10 9.56 -2.83
N CYS A 49 -10.33 8.56 -3.27
CA CYS A 49 -8.88 8.55 -3.11
C CYS A 49 -8.24 9.52 -4.10
N LYS A 50 -7.72 10.62 -3.58
CA LYS A 50 -6.95 11.63 -4.31
C LYS A 50 -5.66 11.91 -3.57
N ASP A 51 -4.65 12.36 -4.30
CA ASP A 51 -3.38 12.81 -3.72
C ASP A 51 -2.77 11.80 -2.75
N ILE A 52 -2.79 10.51 -3.13
CA ILE A 52 -2.10 9.47 -2.39
C ILE A 52 -0.60 9.75 -2.45
N TRP A 53 0.00 10.00 -1.30
CA TRP A 53 1.41 10.24 -1.17
C TRP A 53 1.93 9.69 0.16
N GLY A 54 3.21 9.35 0.22
CA GLY A 54 3.88 8.97 1.45
C GLY A 54 5.38 9.21 1.37
N PRO A 55 6.02 9.54 2.51
CA PRO A 55 7.47 9.68 2.61
C PRO A 55 8.21 8.34 2.50
N SER A 56 7.51 7.21 2.54
CA SER A 56 8.11 5.90 2.28
C SER A 56 8.51 5.76 0.82
N ASP A 57 9.60 5.04 0.58
CA ASP A 57 10.09 4.74 -0.77
C ASP A 57 9.32 3.57 -1.40
N VAL A 58 9.31 3.55 -2.73
CA VAL A 58 8.71 2.45 -3.50
C VAL A 58 9.58 1.19 -3.37
N TYR A 59 8.95 0.04 -3.15
CA TYR A 59 9.62 -1.25 -3.16
C TYR A 59 9.66 -1.87 -4.55
N GLY A 60 10.67 -2.70 -4.80
CA GLY A 60 10.91 -3.35 -6.08
C GLY A 60 9.96 -4.51 -6.38
N ILE A 61 8.66 -4.21 -6.43
CA ILE A 61 7.62 -5.16 -6.78
C ILE A 61 7.41 -5.14 -8.29
N THR A 62 8.06 -6.03 -9.00
CA THR A 62 7.94 -6.13 -10.47
C THR A 62 7.00 -7.24 -10.91
N THR A 63 6.78 -8.24 -10.06
CA THR A 63 5.92 -9.38 -10.32
C THR A 63 5.08 -9.69 -9.10
N LEU A 64 3.78 -9.78 -9.29
CA LEU A 64 2.85 -10.25 -8.26
C LEU A 64 2.51 -11.72 -8.50
N HIS A 65 2.39 -12.50 -7.41
CA HIS A 65 2.14 -13.93 -7.45
C HIS A 65 0.66 -14.29 -7.25
N GLY A 66 0.15 -15.13 -8.16
CA GLY A 66 -1.24 -15.58 -8.14
C GLY A 66 -2.20 -14.59 -8.80
N ASP A 67 -3.43 -14.52 -8.31
CA ASP A 67 -4.52 -13.71 -8.84
C ASP A 67 -4.52 -12.24 -8.39
N CYS A 68 -3.34 -11.67 -8.19
CA CYS A 68 -3.21 -10.30 -7.75
C CYS A 68 -3.67 -9.29 -8.81
N THR A 69 -4.43 -8.29 -8.36
CA THR A 69 -4.85 -7.17 -9.19
C THR A 69 -4.31 -5.87 -8.60
N PRO A 70 -3.38 -5.17 -9.28
CA PRO A 70 -2.89 -3.87 -8.83
C PRO A 70 -4.03 -2.86 -8.67
N VAL A 71 -4.04 -2.14 -7.57
CA VAL A 71 -5.01 -1.08 -7.25
C VAL A 71 -4.34 0.29 -7.33
N ILE A 72 -3.12 0.40 -6.78
CA ILE A 72 -2.32 1.61 -6.81
C ILE A 72 -0.93 1.28 -7.36
N MET A 73 -0.49 2.10 -8.31
CA MET A 73 0.87 2.10 -8.82
C MET A 73 1.68 3.18 -8.12
N GLY A 74 2.83 2.85 -7.59
CA GLY A 74 3.74 3.76 -6.92
C GLY A 74 4.70 4.40 -7.90
N GLN A 75 4.58 5.72 -8.07
CA GLN A 75 5.52 6.53 -8.82
C GLN A 75 6.58 7.10 -7.87
N VAL A 76 7.83 6.84 -8.16
CA VAL A 76 8.96 7.42 -7.42
C VAL A 76 9.06 8.91 -7.73
N LEU A 77 9.16 9.75 -6.68
CA LEU A 77 9.42 11.18 -6.80
C LEU A 77 10.88 11.50 -6.52
N LEU A 78 11.42 12.53 -7.17
CA LEU A 78 12.81 12.98 -7.03
C LEU A 78 13.13 13.67 -5.69
N GLY A 79 12.22 13.56 -4.69
CA GLY A 79 12.39 14.16 -3.37
C GLY A 79 11.32 13.71 -2.39
N MET A 80 11.25 14.38 -1.25
CA MET A 80 10.44 14.02 -0.09
C MET A 80 9.19 14.90 0.08
N ASN A 81 8.77 15.61 -0.96
CA ASN A 81 7.57 16.43 -0.95
C ASN A 81 6.53 15.89 -1.96
N PRO A 82 5.23 16.02 -1.66
CA PRO A 82 4.16 15.55 -2.56
C PRO A 82 4.13 16.30 -3.90
N THR A 83 4.78 17.46 -4.00
CA THR A 83 4.85 18.28 -5.23
C THR A 83 6.10 18.02 -6.06
N ASP A 84 7.00 17.17 -5.59
CA ASP A 84 8.22 16.85 -6.32
C ASP A 84 7.91 16.12 -7.64
N LYS A 85 8.83 16.29 -8.61
CA LYS A 85 8.66 15.69 -9.93
C LYS A 85 8.85 14.18 -9.90
N PRO A 86 8.15 13.45 -10.77
CA PRO A 86 8.43 12.04 -10.98
C PRO A 86 9.88 11.80 -11.37
N ASN A 87 10.46 10.69 -10.89
CA ASN A 87 11.74 10.22 -11.38
C ASN A 87 11.54 9.61 -12.78
N PRO A 88 12.13 10.21 -13.85
CA PRO A 88 11.90 9.77 -15.22
C PRO A 88 12.55 8.41 -15.55
N ASP A 89 13.50 7.97 -14.73
CA ASP A 89 14.24 6.72 -14.93
C ASP A 89 13.58 5.53 -14.23
N LYS A 90 12.43 5.77 -13.55
CA LYS A 90 11.74 4.75 -12.75
C LYS A 90 10.26 4.69 -13.11
N GLU A 91 9.88 3.65 -13.84
CA GLU A 91 8.48 3.39 -14.16
C GLU A 91 7.67 3.06 -12.88
N PRO A 92 6.39 3.44 -12.83
CA PRO A 92 5.53 3.08 -11.70
C PRO A 92 5.38 1.55 -11.55
N VAL A 93 5.50 1.06 -10.32
CA VAL A 93 5.31 -0.35 -9.96
C VAL A 93 4.18 -0.52 -8.95
N PRO A 94 3.57 -1.70 -8.79
CA PRO A 94 2.50 -1.91 -7.82
C PRO A 94 2.96 -1.59 -6.39
N VAL A 95 2.18 -0.76 -5.68
CA VAL A 95 2.37 -0.47 -4.23
C VAL A 95 1.15 -0.84 -3.41
N ALA A 96 0.00 -1.08 -4.04
CA ALA A 96 -1.17 -1.69 -3.41
C ALA A 96 -1.92 -2.56 -4.42
N TRP A 97 -2.40 -3.71 -3.97
CA TRP A 97 -3.11 -4.69 -4.79
C TRP A 97 -4.10 -5.50 -3.97
N THR A 98 -5.04 -6.13 -4.66
CA THR A 98 -5.94 -7.13 -4.10
C THR A 98 -5.54 -8.52 -4.54
N LYS A 99 -5.94 -9.53 -3.76
CA LYS A 99 -5.72 -10.95 -4.03
C LYS A 99 -6.82 -11.77 -3.37
N THR A 100 -7.07 -12.97 -3.89
CA THR A 100 -7.84 -14.01 -3.19
C THR A 100 -6.88 -15.01 -2.56
N PHE A 101 -7.09 -15.34 -1.30
CA PHE A 101 -6.39 -16.43 -0.63
C PHE A 101 -7.39 -17.52 -0.23
N ILE A 102 -7.05 -18.78 -0.51
CA ILE A 102 -7.82 -19.94 -0.09
C ILE A 102 -6.98 -20.71 0.91
N GLY A 103 -7.37 -20.65 2.19
CA GLY A 103 -6.71 -21.40 3.26
C GLY A 103 -7.21 -22.84 3.36
N ASP A 104 -6.72 -23.58 4.35
CA ASP A 104 -6.97 -25.02 4.56
C ASP A 104 -8.45 -25.38 4.68
N ARG A 105 -9.29 -24.43 5.08
CA ARG A 105 -10.74 -24.63 5.17
C ARG A 105 -11.48 -24.48 3.83
N GLY A 106 -10.76 -24.26 2.74
CA GLY A 106 -11.31 -24.12 1.38
C GLY A 106 -12.15 -22.86 1.14
N LYS A 107 -12.23 -21.93 2.09
CA LYS A 107 -12.99 -20.69 1.94
C LYS A 107 -12.11 -19.58 1.38
N PRO A 108 -12.53 -18.89 0.31
CA PRO A 108 -11.80 -17.75 -0.20
C PRO A 108 -11.88 -16.58 0.78
N ALA A 109 -10.74 -15.94 1.00
CA ALA A 109 -10.61 -14.69 1.76
C ALA A 109 -10.10 -13.59 0.83
N ARG A 110 -10.66 -12.40 0.95
CA ARG A 110 -10.19 -11.21 0.25
C ARG A 110 -8.96 -10.66 0.98
N VAL A 111 -7.93 -10.36 0.24
CA VAL A 111 -6.69 -9.79 0.73
C VAL A 111 -6.45 -8.45 0.05
N PHE A 112 -6.15 -7.43 0.81
CA PHE A 112 -5.57 -6.19 0.34
C PHE A 112 -4.16 -6.07 0.93
N ALA A 113 -3.18 -5.84 0.10
CA ALA A 113 -1.79 -5.66 0.52
C ALA A 113 -1.26 -4.32 -0.02
N THR A 114 -0.42 -3.69 0.77
CA THR A 114 0.27 -2.46 0.37
C THR A 114 1.68 -2.43 0.93
N THR A 115 2.61 -1.89 0.15
CA THR A 115 3.99 -1.62 0.57
C THR A 115 4.14 -0.24 1.22
N MET A 116 3.14 0.64 1.08
CA MET A 116 3.02 1.86 1.88
C MET A 116 2.45 1.51 3.25
N GLY A 117 2.81 2.25 4.28
CA GLY A 117 2.29 2.01 5.64
C GLY A 117 3.20 2.52 6.74
N HIS A 118 4.24 3.27 6.39
CA HIS A 118 4.97 4.05 7.38
C HIS A 118 4.03 5.04 8.07
N SER A 119 4.28 5.34 9.35
CA SER A 119 3.43 6.28 10.11
C SER A 119 3.24 7.63 9.41
N GLY A 120 4.28 8.14 8.72
CA GLY A 120 4.21 9.35 7.92
C GLY A 120 3.30 9.26 6.70
N ASP A 121 3.09 8.07 6.12
CA ASP A 121 2.18 7.88 4.99
C ASP A 121 0.73 8.15 5.39
N LEU A 122 0.39 7.93 6.67
CA LEU A 122 -0.93 8.21 7.21
C LEU A 122 -1.27 9.72 7.31
N LEU A 123 -0.32 10.62 7.08
CA LEU A 123 -0.61 12.04 6.90
C LEU A 123 -1.37 12.32 5.59
N SER A 124 -1.25 11.45 4.59
CA SER A 124 -2.00 11.54 3.34
C SER A 124 -3.45 11.13 3.54
N GLU A 125 -4.40 12.06 3.33
CA GLU A 125 -5.84 11.78 3.39
C GLU A 125 -6.24 10.70 2.36
N GLY A 126 -5.69 10.78 1.15
CA GLY A 126 -5.94 9.79 0.10
C GLY A 126 -5.49 8.38 0.50
N PHE A 127 -4.35 8.26 1.18
CA PHE A 127 -3.87 6.97 1.66
C PHE A 127 -4.72 6.42 2.82
N ARG A 128 -5.10 7.25 3.79
CA ARG A 128 -6.03 6.83 4.86
C ARG A 128 -7.36 6.33 4.29
N ARG A 129 -7.88 7.01 3.25
CA ARG A 129 -9.14 6.62 2.60
C ARG A 129 -8.99 5.30 1.85
N LEU A 130 -7.88 5.10 1.17
CA LEU A 130 -7.55 3.82 0.53
C LEU A 130 -7.58 2.68 1.55
N LEU A 131 -6.94 2.85 2.70
CA LEU A 131 -6.92 1.83 3.77
C LEU A 131 -8.32 1.59 4.35
N PHE A 132 -9.08 2.63 4.63
CA PHE A 132 -10.46 2.49 5.13
C PHE A 132 -11.34 1.72 4.15
N ASN A 133 -11.33 2.13 2.88
CA ASN A 133 -12.11 1.48 1.83
C ASN A 133 -11.70 0.01 1.66
N SER A 134 -10.39 -0.27 1.68
CA SER A 134 -9.89 -1.64 1.56
C SER A 134 -10.30 -2.54 2.72
N CYS A 135 -10.39 -2.01 3.93
CA CYS A 135 -10.94 -2.76 5.07
C CYS A 135 -12.40 -3.16 4.84
N LEU A 136 -13.25 -2.23 4.40
CA LEU A 136 -14.65 -2.54 4.07
C LEU A 136 -14.74 -3.55 2.93
N TRP A 137 -13.93 -3.40 1.89
CA TRP A 137 -13.87 -4.34 0.78
C TRP A 137 -13.46 -5.75 1.23
N CYS A 138 -12.43 -5.87 2.08
CA CYS A 138 -12.01 -7.16 2.64
C CYS A 138 -13.12 -7.85 3.46
N LEU A 139 -13.99 -7.06 4.10
CA LEU A 139 -15.14 -7.54 4.86
C LEU A 139 -16.36 -7.89 3.99
N GLY A 140 -16.30 -7.70 2.65
CA GLY A 140 -17.43 -7.87 1.77
C GLY A 140 -18.52 -6.80 1.93
N MET A 141 -18.13 -5.60 2.33
CA MET A 141 -19.01 -4.46 2.60
C MET A 141 -18.77 -3.33 1.59
N GLU A 142 -18.42 -3.66 0.36
CA GLU A 142 -18.12 -2.67 -0.68
C GLU A 142 -19.31 -1.77 -1.02
N ASP A 143 -20.52 -2.24 -0.84
CA ASP A 143 -21.75 -1.46 -0.98
C ASP A 143 -21.90 -0.35 0.07
N ARG A 144 -21.14 -0.41 1.15
CA ARG A 144 -21.09 0.58 2.22
C ARG A 144 -19.93 1.57 2.08
N ILE A 145 -19.09 1.42 1.07
CA ILE A 145 -18.02 2.37 0.80
C ILE A 145 -18.63 3.62 0.14
N PRO A 146 -18.65 4.79 0.82
CA PRO A 146 -19.21 5.99 0.25
C PRO A 146 -18.33 6.55 -0.88
N GLU A 147 -18.85 7.44 -1.69
CA GLU A 147 -18.06 8.15 -2.73
C GLU A 147 -16.82 8.83 -2.13
N ARG A 148 -16.94 9.32 -0.90
CA ARG A 148 -15.83 9.90 -0.13
C ARG A 148 -16.05 9.66 1.36
N ALA A 149 -15.35 8.67 1.91
CA ALA A 149 -15.34 8.42 3.35
C ALA A 149 -14.67 9.57 4.11
N ASN A 150 -15.20 9.93 5.27
CA ASN A 150 -14.47 10.77 6.21
C ASN A 150 -13.38 9.95 6.88
N VAL A 151 -12.17 10.43 6.79
CA VAL A 151 -10.94 9.82 7.35
C VAL A 151 -10.09 10.86 8.07
N ASP A 152 -10.73 11.89 8.62
CA ASP A 152 -10.06 12.93 9.38
C ASP A 152 -9.28 12.33 10.55
N ILE A 153 -8.13 12.92 10.83
CA ILE A 153 -7.34 12.55 12.01
C ILE A 153 -8.06 13.11 13.24
N VAL A 154 -8.33 12.24 14.21
CA VAL A 154 -8.94 12.62 15.49
C VAL A 154 -7.82 12.90 16.50
N GLY A 155 -7.77 14.14 16.99
CA GLY A 155 -6.72 14.58 17.91
C GLY A 155 -5.41 14.94 17.19
N GLU A 156 -4.33 15.02 17.98
CA GLU A 156 -2.99 15.30 17.47
C GLU A 156 -2.34 14.03 16.91
N TYR A 157 -1.78 14.13 15.71
CA TYR A 157 -1.03 13.06 15.08
C TYR A 157 0.35 13.57 14.68
N ASP A 158 1.36 13.18 15.43
CA ASP A 158 2.76 13.54 15.21
C ASP A 158 3.61 12.27 15.04
N PRO A 159 3.67 11.72 13.80
CA PRO A 159 4.37 10.48 13.54
C PRO A 159 5.88 10.63 13.70
N SER A 160 6.53 9.55 14.15
CA SER A 160 7.99 9.48 14.20
C SER A 160 8.58 9.51 12.79
N ALA A 161 9.74 10.15 12.65
CA ALA A 161 10.50 10.11 11.40
C ALA A 161 10.95 8.67 11.08
N ILE A 162 11.14 8.39 9.77
CA ILE A 162 11.70 7.12 9.30
C ILE A 162 13.16 7.01 9.81
N GLY A 163 13.51 5.86 10.35
CA GLY A 163 14.88 5.51 10.73
C GLY A 163 14.97 4.73 12.03
N PHE A 164 16.11 4.05 12.19
CA PHE A 164 16.45 3.36 13.45
C PHE A 164 16.60 4.37 14.58
N ASP A 165 16.16 4.01 15.78
CA ASP A 165 16.23 4.81 17.01
C ASP A 165 15.52 6.18 16.96
N LYS A 166 14.69 6.42 15.94
CA LYS A 166 13.89 7.65 15.80
C LYS A 166 12.49 7.54 16.39
N ALA A 167 12.10 6.36 16.87
CA ALA A 167 10.82 6.18 17.54
C ALA A 167 10.74 7.01 18.82
N LYS A 168 9.59 7.67 19.05
CA LYS A 168 9.33 8.40 20.28
C LYS A 168 9.28 7.43 21.45
N LYS A 169 10.19 7.61 22.44
CA LYS A 169 10.21 6.79 23.66
C LYS A 169 9.00 7.11 24.53
N GLY A 170 8.41 6.08 25.15
CA GLY A 170 7.32 6.23 26.13
C GLY A 170 5.92 6.44 25.54
N VAL A 171 5.75 6.38 24.24
CA VAL A 171 4.42 6.31 23.59
C VAL A 171 3.97 4.84 23.58
N ARG A 172 2.80 4.56 24.19
CA ARG A 172 2.18 3.22 24.21
C ARG A 172 0.96 3.20 23.33
#